data_a28c632af48e7690947fec86f9d52c3a
#
_entry.id   a28c632af48e7690947fec86f9d52c3a
#
_cell.length_a   1.000
_cell.length_b   1.000
_cell.length_c   1.000
_cell.angle_alpha   90.00
_cell.angle_beta   90.00
_cell.angle_gamma   90.00
#
_symmetry.space_group_name_H-M   'P 1'
#
loop_
_entity.id
_entity.type
_entity.pdbx_description
1 polymer ?
#
loop_
_entity_poly.entity_id
_entity_poly.type
_entity_poly.pdbx_seq_one_letter_code
_entity_poly.pdbx_strand_id
1 'polypeptide(L)'
;MGNAYLGGWRRRVFWTLIALAIPALIAVCVESWRQMQIASSRAELDDACERARVDVLGGMTPAQFTQSRVKGTNGYERLRKLAEAIDNAPPIGPGTFEAADDSEPFTPMGVSKVLGVQEWPRLKRDPPDAEKTRLFLAATEAWSAELEEISRCDVIAQVIHDVDTYGDLLGGDSLTWLQVHLRSLWFMLARANGHALIGDGEVAARQLLTIARLYSLMRVPLCELQLNTRAWGISSVLNLALHWVKEGRIAAAQLKELTSFNMDCEPLLPVAAKGEMASKILFEQWVQEWPSEVWFGWARPDIEDSPFDDGDRQNKYTRGIRYREGWTTGLRTYAAQVLELQDQSPPYIVRTADQQGLVMSANLQAASTRIHSQQVEIDAVRAELLKLMAK
;
A
#
# COMPACT_ATOMS: atom_id res chain seq x y z
N MET A 1 23.21 -83.06 9.85
CA MET A 1 23.02 -82.15 8.69
C MET A 1 22.29 -80.83 9.03
N GLY A 2 22.23 -80.40 10.30
CA GLY A 2 21.43 -79.21 10.70
C GLY A 2 22.15 -77.83 10.76
N ASN A 3 23.48 -77.81 10.82
CA ASN A 3 24.22 -76.53 11.10
C ASN A 3 24.54 -75.67 9.89
N ALA A 4 24.48 -76.19 8.65
CA ALA A 4 24.81 -75.42 7.44
C ALA A 4 23.64 -74.46 7.04
N TYR A 5 22.38 -74.80 7.35
CA TYR A 5 21.20 -73.99 7.00
C TYR A 5 21.05 -72.76 7.87
N LEU A 6 21.41 -72.83 9.14
CA LEU A 6 21.36 -71.71 10.09
C LEU A 6 22.36 -70.59 9.76
N GLY A 7 23.54 -70.96 9.21
CA GLY A 7 24.54 -69.98 8.77
C GLY A 7 24.09 -69.15 7.58
N GLY A 8 23.43 -69.77 6.62
CA GLY A 8 22.89 -69.07 5.43
C GLY A 8 21.77 -68.07 5.75
N TRP A 9 20.84 -68.45 6.66
CA TRP A 9 19.75 -67.59 7.06
C TRP A 9 20.24 -66.35 7.85
N ARG A 10 21.14 -66.56 8.82
CA ARG A 10 21.74 -65.45 9.60
C ARG A 10 22.46 -64.48 8.70
N ARG A 11 23.18 -64.94 7.69
CA ARG A 11 23.90 -64.09 6.72
C ARG A 11 22.92 -63.28 5.85
N ARG A 12 21.79 -63.87 5.41
CA ARG A 12 20.75 -63.15 4.65
C ARG A 12 20.07 -62.08 5.50
N VAL A 13 19.67 -62.42 6.72
CA VAL A 13 19.11 -61.44 7.66
C VAL A 13 20.07 -60.27 7.91
N PHE A 14 21.34 -60.57 8.12
CA PHE A 14 22.35 -59.53 8.32
C PHE A 14 22.46 -58.59 7.12
N TRP A 15 22.55 -59.12 5.91
CA TRP A 15 22.62 -58.30 4.69
C TRP A 15 21.31 -57.54 4.42
N THR A 16 20.17 -58.11 4.73
CA THR A 16 18.88 -57.40 4.63
C THR A 16 18.80 -56.25 5.63
N LEU A 17 19.25 -56.44 6.86
CA LEU A 17 19.34 -55.37 7.85
C LEU A 17 20.26 -54.23 7.44
N ILE A 18 21.43 -54.55 6.88
CA ILE A 18 22.36 -53.55 6.33
C ILE A 18 21.71 -52.81 5.15
N ALA A 19 21.08 -53.53 4.24
CA ALA A 19 20.42 -52.95 3.06
C ALA A 19 19.26 -51.99 3.46
N LEU A 20 18.61 -52.21 4.60
CA LEU A 20 17.57 -51.29 5.15
C LEU A 20 18.19 -50.16 6.01
N ALA A 21 19.28 -50.46 6.76
CA ALA A 21 19.89 -49.47 7.64
C ALA A 21 20.60 -48.35 6.86
N ILE A 22 21.22 -48.67 5.71
CA ILE A 22 21.93 -47.67 4.89
C ILE A 22 20.98 -46.59 4.36
N PRO A 23 19.83 -46.91 3.69
CA PRO A 23 18.85 -45.90 3.26
C PRO A 23 18.26 -45.11 4.41
N ALA A 24 17.98 -45.78 5.55
CA ALA A 24 17.49 -45.12 6.74
C ALA A 24 18.51 -44.10 7.31
N LEU A 25 19.78 -44.47 7.36
CA LEU A 25 20.84 -43.56 7.81
C LEU A 25 21.01 -42.39 6.83
N ILE A 26 20.96 -42.64 5.52
CA ILE A 26 20.99 -41.57 4.52
C ILE A 26 19.81 -40.62 4.71
N ALA A 27 18.61 -41.15 4.89
CA ALA A 27 17.41 -40.34 5.14
C ALA A 27 17.55 -39.46 6.37
N VAL A 28 18.07 -40.02 7.47
CA VAL A 28 18.34 -39.26 8.70
C VAL A 28 19.41 -38.19 8.47
N CYS A 29 20.49 -38.50 7.76
CA CYS A 29 21.53 -37.52 7.44
C CYS A 29 21.00 -36.38 6.56
N VAL A 30 20.22 -36.68 5.53
CA VAL A 30 19.60 -35.70 4.64
C VAL A 30 18.64 -34.81 5.43
N GLU A 31 17.79 -35.39 6.28
CA GLU A 31 16.85 -34.64 7.11
C GLU A 31 17.57 -33.76 8.12
N SER A 32 18.60 -34.29 8.80
CA SER A 32 19.43 -33.51 9.73
C SER A 32 20.12 -32.34 9.03
N TRP A 33 20.67 -32.58 7.85
CA TRP A 33 21.25 -31.50 7.03
C TRP A 33 20.21 -30.46 6.66
N ARG A 34 19.01 -30.90 6.21
CA ARG A 34 17.90 -30.02 5.87
C ARG A 34 17.52 -29.14 7.06
N GLN A 35 17.39 -29.72 8.27
CA GLN A 35 17.05 -28.99 9.48
C GLN A 35 18.13 -27.95 9.87
N MET A 36 19.40 -28.29 9.69
CA MET A 36 20.51 -27.34 9.88
C MET A 36 20.43 -26.16 8.90
N GLN A 37 20.15 -26.42 7.61
CA GLN A 37 20.02 -25.36 6.61
C GLN A 37 18.82 -24.45 6.90
N ILE A 38 17.69 -25.02 7.33
CA ILE A 38 16.52 -24.24 7.77
C ILE A 38 16.86 -23.35 8.95
N ALA A 39 17.53 -23.91 9.98
CA ALA A 39 17.93 -23.15 11.16
C ALA A 39 18.92 -22.03 10.80
N SER A 40 19.92 -22.31 9.94
CA SER A 40 20.86 -21.30 9.47
C SER A 40 20.21 -20.18 8.70
N SER A 41 19.36 -20.52 7.71
CA SER A 41 18.65 -19.49 6.91
C SER A 41 17.69 -18.64 7.76
N ARG A 42 17.10 -19.23 8.80
CA ARG A 42 16.27 -18.50 9.77
C ARG A 42 17.10 -17.54 10.61
N ALA A 43 18.23 -18.00 11.13
CA ALA A 43 19.12 -17.15 11.94
C ALA A 43 19.69 -15.97 11.12
N GLU A 44 19.99 -16.18 9.83
CA GLU A 44 20.45 -15.11 8.94
C GLU A 44 19.37 -14.07 8.66
N LEU A 45 18.10 -14.50 8.52
CA LEU A 45 16.98 -13.62 8.34
C LEU A 45 16.67 -12.82 9.61
N ASP A 46 16.72 -13.48 10.78
CA ASP A 46 16.56 -12.82 12.09
C ASP A 46 17.64 -11.74 12.30
N ASP A 47 18.90 -12.04 11.98
CA ASP A 47 20.00 -11.09 12.02
C ASP A 47 19.78 -9.91 11.05
N ALA A 48 19.29 -10.17 9.84
CA ALA A 48 18.99 -9.13 8.88
C ALA A 48 17.83 -8.21 9.35
N CYS A 49 16.78 -8.79 9.92
CA CYS A 49 15.67 -8.04 10.53
C CYS A 49 16.15 -7.19 11.70
N GLU A 50 16.97 -7.75 12.59
CA GLU A 50 17.49 -7.02 13.74
C GLU A 50 18.43 -5.87 13.30
N ARG A 51 19.31 -6.08 12.34
CA ARG A 51 20.15 -5.00 11.79
C ARG A 51 19.28 -3.92 11.14
N ALA A 52 18.30 -4.28 10.32
CA ALA A 52 17.39 -3.32 9.72
C ALA A 52 16.60 -2.54 10.79
N ARG A 53 16.18 -3.21 11.87
CA ARG A 53 15.53 -2.58 13.03
C ARG A 53 16.45 -1.55 13.70
N VAL A 54 17.71 -1.89 13.93
CA VAL A 54 18.67 -1.00 14.58
C VAL A 54 19.05 0.15 13.67
N ASP A 55 19.45 -0.14 12.43
CA ASP A 55 20.07 0.83 11.53
C ASP A 55 19.04 1.78 10.91
N VAL A 56 17.83 1.26 10.57
CA VAL A 56 16.79 2.03 9.89
C VAL A 56 15.75 2.59 10.85
N LEU A 57 15.28 1.78 11.82
CA LEU A 57 14.24 2.18 12.78
C LEU A 57 14.77 2.71 14.10
N GLY A 58 16.09 2.82 14.26
CA GLY A 58 16.74 3.33 15.46
C GLY A 58 16.50 2.43 16.70
N GLY A 59 16.40 1.13 16.51
CA GLY A 59 16.19 0.15 17.56
C GLY A 59 14.73 -0.02 18.01
N MET A 60 13.80 0.75 17.45
CA MET A 60 12.36 0.61 17.75
C MET A 60 11.76 -0.64 17.10
N THR A 61 10.75 -1.23 17.73
CA THR A 61 9.91 -2.23 17.04
C THR A 61 9.08 -1.55 15.94
N PRO A 62 8.58 -2.29 14.93
CA PRO A 62 7.70 -1.74 13.90
C PRO A 62 6.49 -0.98 14.47
N ALA A 63 5.83 -1.53 15.50
CA ALA A 63 4.71 -0.88 16.18
C ALA A 63 5.14 0.42 16.89
N GLN A 64 6.22 0.40 17.65
CA GLN A 64 6.78 1.59 18.31
C GLN A 64 7.16 2.65 17.27
N PHE A 65 7.81 2.25 16.17
CA PHE A 65 8.21 3.15 15.11
C PHE A 65 7.00 3.84 14.47
N THR A 66 5.97 3.09 14.07
CA THR A 66 4.77 3.67 13.45
C THR A 66 4.01 4.56 14.42
N GLN A 67 3.87 4.14 15.69
CA GLN A 67 3.23 4.95 16.74
C GLN A 67 4.01 6.25 17.04
N SER A 68 5.33 6.21 17.08
CA SER A 68 6.17 7.38 17.38
C SER A 68 6.05 8.52 16.36
N ARG A 69 5.60 8.20 15.14
CA ARG A 69 5.42 9.13 14.03
C ARG A 69 4.09 9.88 14.08
N VAL A 70 3.14 9.37 14.84
CA VAL A 70 1.82 9.98 14.99
C VAL A 70 1.87 10.97 16.15
N LYS A 71 1.77 12.25 15.83
CA LYS A 71 1.73 13.33 16.82
C LYS A 71 0.38 14.02 16.77
N GLY A 72 -0.28 14.12 17.92
CA GLY A 72 -1.61 14.73 18.03
C GLY A 72 -2.75 13.79 17.66
N THR A 73 -3.85 14.36 17.21
CA THR A 73 -5.06 13.62 16.84
C THR A 73 -4.92 12.98 15.46
N ASN A 74 -5.18 11.67 15.38
CA ASN A 74 -5.10 10.89 14.15
C ASN A 74 -6.50 10.66 13.56
N GLY A 75 -6.72 11.11 12.34
CA GLY A 75 -8.00 10.98 11.63
C GLY A 75 -8.19 9.68 10.87
N TYR A 76 -7.19 8.79 10.83
CA TYR A 76 -7.21 7.61 9.95
C TYR A 76 -8.40 6.67 10.20
N GLU A 77 -8.64 6.29 11.46
CA GLU A 77 -9.73 5.36 11.79
C GLU A 77 -11.13 5.94 11.51
N ARG A 78 -11.30 7.24 11.67
CA ARG A 78 -12.55 7.93 11.29
C ARG A 78 -12.72 7.90 9.78
N LEU A 79 -11.64 8.17 9.03
CA LEU A 79 -11.66 8.13 7.58
C LEU A 79 -11.96 6.71 7.04
N ARG A 80 -11.41 5.67 7.67
CA ARG A 80 -11.69 4.26 7.34
C ARG A 80 -13.16 3.93 7.52
N LYS A 81 -13.72 4.24 8.69
CA LYS A 81 -15.15 4.02 8.98
C LYS A 81 -16.08 4.78 8.01
N LEU A 82 -15.68 5.98 7.64
CA LEU A 82 -16.44 6.78 6.68
C LEU A 82 -16.40 6.15 5.27
N ALA A 83 -15.23 5.69 4.83
CA ALA A 83 -15.09 5.01 3.54
C ALA A 83 -15.93 3.72 3.49
N GLU A 84 -15.94 2.93 4.56
CA GLU A 84 -16.81 1.76 4.70
C GLU A 84 -18.29 2.14 4.65
N ALA A 85 -18.69 3.23 5.29
CA ALA A 85 -20.06 3.73 5.26
C ALA A 85 -20.48 4.18 3.86
N ILE A 86 -19.59 4.84 3.11
CA ILE A 86 -19.84 5.26 1.72
C ILE A 86 -20.01 4.04 0.81
N ASP A 87 -19.15 3.02 0.97
CA ASP A 87 -19.17 1.82 0.15
C ASP A 87 -20.42 0.97 0.36
N ASN A 88 -20.87 0.86 1.60
CA ASN A 88 -22.04 0.08 2.01
C ASN A 88 -23.35 0.89 1.97
N ALA A 89 -23.31 2.11 1.44
CA ALA A 89 -24.49 2.95 1.44
C ALA A 89 -25.60 2.41 0.52
N PRO A 90 -26.86 2.46 0.95
CA PRO A 90 -27.98 2.06 0.12
C PRO A 90 -28.14 2.99 -1.10
N PRO A 91 -28.88 2.56 -2.14
CA PRO A 91 -29.23 3.46 -3.23
C PRO A 91 -29.92 4.73 -2.75
N ILE A 92 -29.56 5.87 -3.34
CA ILE A 92 -30.16 7.18 -3.04
C ILE A 92 -31.59 7.24 -3.63
N GLY A 93 -31.80 6.50 -4.74
CA GLY A 93 -33.09 6.46 -5.42
C GLY A 93 -33.10 5.37 -6.52
N PRO A 94 -34.21 5.20 -7.21
CA PRO A 94 -34.31 4.22 -8.29
C PRO A 94 -33.51 4.67 -9.52
N GLY A 95 -33.01 3.69 -10.27
CA GLY A 95 -32.35 3.88 -11.56
C GLY A 95 -30.84 4.02 -11.44
N THR A 96 -30.25 4.60 -12.45
CA THR A 96 -28.80 4.80 -12.61
C THR A 96 -28.46 6.29 -12.64
N PHE A 97 -27.21 6.60 -12.33
CA PHE A 97 -26.66 7.94 -12.54
C PHE A 97 -25.94 7.92 -13.87
N GLU A 98 -26.49 8.62 -14.86
CA GLU A 98 -25.93 8.67 -16.21
C GLU A 98 -25.11 9.95 -16.40
N ALA A 99 -23.84 9.80 -16.68
CA ALA A 99 -23.05 10.74 -17.46
C ALA A 99 -22.93 10.12 -18.87
N ALA A 100 -22.76 10.97 -19.88
CA ALA A 100 -22.97 10.67 -21.32
C ALA A 100 -22.61 9.25 -21.86
N ASP A 101 -21.82 8.40 -21.21
CA ASP A 101 -21.51 7.03 -21.64
C ASP A 101 -21.45 5.99 -20.51
N ASP A 102 -21.64 6.38 -19.22
CA ASP A 102 -21.54 5.47 -18.09
C ASP A 102 -22.86 5.46 -17.34
N SER A 103 -23.42 4.28 -17.13
CA SER A 103 -24.57 4.09 -16.25
C SER A 103 -24.09 3.33 -15.01
N GLU A 104 -23.98 4.03 -13.90
CA GLU A 104 -23.65 3.43 -12.60
C GLU A 104 -24.90 3.41 -11.71
N PRO A 105 -25.05 2.42 -10.81
CA PRO A 105 -26.16 2.41 -9.87
C PRO A 105 -26.26 3.73 -9.12
N PHE A 106 -27.48 4.23 -8.88
CA PHE A 106 -27.69 5.48 -8.16
C PHE A 106 -27.44 5.31 -6.65
N THR A 107 -26.21 4.90 -6.35
CA THR A 107 -25.64 4.81 -5.02
C THR A 107 -24.63 5.94 -4.82
N PRO A 108 -24.29 6.33 -3.58
CA PRO A 108 -23.22 7.31 -3.36
C PRO A 108 -21.91 6.96 -4.04
N MET A 109 -21.52 5.67 -4.02
CA MET A 109 -20.30 5.20 -4.68
C MET A 109 -20.41 5.24 -6.21
N GLY A 110 -21.54 4.81 -6.80
CA GLY A 110 -21.76 4.88 -8.25
C GLY A 110 -21.69 6.33 -8.75
N VAL A 111 -22.39 7.25 -8.10
CA VAL A 111 -22.31 8.70 -8.41
C VAL A 111 -20.87 9.22 -8.25
N SER A 112 -20.17 8.78 -7.19
CA SER A 112 -18.79 9.22 -6.93
C SER A 112 -17.82 8.76 -8.02
N LYS A 113 -17.99 7.57 -8.59
CA LYS A 113 -17.20 7.11 -9.74
C LYS A 113 -17.41 7.98 -10.97
N VAL A 114 -18.64 8.37 -11.23
CA VAL A 114 -19.00 9.17 -12.41
C VAL A 114 -18.57 10.62 -12.28
N LEU A 115 -18.89 11.28 -11.14
CA LEU A 115 -18.56 12.69 -10.91
C LEU A 115 -17.11 12.91 -10.47
N GLY A 116 -16.53 11.91 -9.83
CA GLY A 116 -15.15 11.96 -9.32
C GLY A 116 -14.08 11.55 -10.34
N VAL A 117 -14.38 11.55 -11.63
CA VAL A 117 -13.60 11.00 -12.75
C VAL A 117 -12.08 11.12 -12.59
N GLN A 118 -11.37 10.00 -12.77
CA GLN A 118 -9.92 9.89 -12.64
C GLN A 118 -9.13 10.54 -13.80
N GLU A 119 -9.72 10.68 -14.97
CA GLU A 119 -9.04 11.16 -16.17
C GLU A 119 -9.41 12.62 -16.48
N TRP A 120 -8.74 13.54 -15.79
CA TRP A 120 -8.72 14.94 -16.23
C TRP A 120 -7.80 15.07 -17.42
N PRO A 121 -8.26 15.48 -18.61
CA PRO A 121 -9.24 16.52 -18.96
C PRO A 121 -10.51 16.04 -19.67
N ARG A 122 -10.92 14.79 -19.51
CA ARG A 122 -12.07 14.22 -20.24
C ARG A 122 -13.41 14.44 -19.54
N LEU A 123 -13.56 15.49 -18.73
CA LEU A 123 -14.87 15.88 -18.24
C LEU A 123 -15.81 16.08 -19.42
N LYS A 124 -16.80 15.23 -19.51
CA LYS A 124 -17.83 15.33 -20.53
C LYS A 124 -18.51 16.70 -20.40
N ARG A 125 -18.75 17.32 -21.54
CA ARG A 125 -19.29 18.68 -21.60
C ARG A 125 -20.75 18.78 -21.13
N ASP A 126 -21.47 17.66 -21.12
CA ASP A 126 -22.87 17.64 -20.72
C ASP A 126 -22.94 17.40 -19.21
N PRO A 127 -23.54 18.36 -18.45
CA PRO A 127 -23.70 18.17 -17.02
C PRO A 127 -24.64 16.98 -16.78
N PRO A 128 -24.31 16.12 -15.81
CA PRO A 128 -25.24 15.09 -15.38
C PRO A 128 -26.52 15.74 -14.89
N ASP A 129 -27.61 14.97 -14.83
CA ASP A 129 -28.90 15.43 -14.36
C ASP A 129 -28.77 16.25 -13.07
N ALA A 130 -29.11 17.53 -13.15
CA ALA A 130 -28.94 18.48 -12.06
C ALA A 130 -29.81 18.11 -10.84
N GLU A 131 -30.97 17.48 -11.05
CA GLU A 131 -31.83 17.03 -9.97
C GLU A 131 -31.22 15.84 -9.23
N LYS A 132 -30.74 14.83 -9.95
CA LYS A 132 -30.03 13.69 -9.35
C LYS A 132 -28.76 14.15 -8.66
N THR A 133 -28.02 15.11 -9.22
CA THR A 133 -26.85 15.70 -8.57
C THR A 133 -27.22 16.34 -7.25
N ARG A 134 -28.29 17.13 -7.18
CA ARG A 134 -28.78 17.72 -5.90
C ARG A 134 -29.20 16.65 -4.90
N LEU A 135 -29.87 15.58 -5.32
CA LEU A 135 -30.22 14.45 -4.46
C LEU A 135 -28.98 13.78 -3.86
N PHE A 136 -27.96 13.54 -4.69
CA PHE A 136 -26.69 13.02 -4.22
C PHE A 136 -26.04 13.93 -3.17
N LEU A 137 -25.93 15.23 -3.45
CA LEU A 137 -25.31 16.19 -2.53
C LEU A 137 -26.06 16.25 -1.21
N ALA A 138 -27.41 16.26 -1.23
CA ALA A 138 -28.24 16.27 -0.02
C ALA A 138 -28.11 14.98 0.78
N ALA A 139 -28.16 13.82 0.12
CA ALA A 139 -28.07 12.51 0.78
C ALA A 139 -26.70 12.28 1.45
N THR A 140 -25.65 12.95 0.98
CA THR A 140 -24.28 12.75 1.44
C THR A 140 -23.73 13.90 2.30
N GLU A 141 -24.55 14.84 2.71
CA GLU A 141 -24.14 16.05 3.47
C GLU A 141 -23.50 15.71 4.82
N ALA A 142 -24.06 14.73 5.56
CA ALA A 142 -23.52 14.31 6.84
C ALA A 142 -22.08 13.76 6.73
N TRP A 143 -21.76 13.06 5.63
CA TRP A 143 -20.42 12.55 5.37
C TRP A 143 -19.44 13.67 4.99
N SER A 144 -19.92 14.69 4.29
CA SER A 144 -19.13 15.88 4.01
C SER A 144 -18.73 16.59 5.31
N ALA A 145 -19.65 16.75 6.23
CA ALA A 145 -19.39 17.34 7.54
C ALA A 145 -18.36 16.50 8.33
N GLU A 146 -18.47 15.17 8.28
CA GLU A 146 -17.49 14.27 8.93
C GLU A 146 -16.09 14.43 8.32
N LEU A 147 -15.98 14.59 6.99
CA LEU A 147 -14.69 14.84 6.33
C LEU A 147 -14.09 16.20 6.72
N GLU A 148 -14.90 17.23 6.89
CA GLU A 148 -14.45 18.52 7.41
C GLU A 148 -13.89 18.37 8.83
N GLU A 149 -14.54 17.61 9.70
CA GLU A 149 -14.02 17.30 11.04
C GLU A 149 -12.73 16.50 11.01
N ILE A 150 -12.63 15.49 10.14
CA ILE A 150 -11.38 14.71 9.95
C ILE A 150 -10.24 15.62 9.46
N SER A 151 -10.55 16.60 8.62
CA SER A 151 -9.56 17.55 8.12
C SER A 151 -8.96 18.47 9.20
N ARG A 152 -9.56 18.53 10.39
CA ARG A 152 -9.06 19.28 11.55
C ARG A 152 -8.14 18.47 12.45
N CYS A 153 -7.96 17.18 12.17
CA CYS A 153 -6.96 16.36 12.86
C CYS A 153 -5.55 16.87 12.58
N ASP A 154 -4.58 16.43 13.38
CA ASP A 154 -3.18 16.81 13.22
C ASP A 154 -2.48 15.96 12.16
N VAL A 155 -2.92 14.70 11.97
CA VAL A 155 -2.33 13.73 11.07
C VAL A 155 -3.37 12.71 10.59
N ILE A 156 -3.14 12.16 9.39
CA ILE A 156 -3.81 10.97 8.87
C ILE A 156 -2.73 9.94 8.61
N ALA A 157 -2.63 8.96 9.51
CA ALA A 157 -1.57 7.96 9.46
C ALA A 157 -2.09 6.60 9.94
N GLN A 158 -1.79 5.58 9.17
CA GLN A 158 -2.01 4.21 9.60
C GLN A 158 -0.95 3.83 10.64
N VAL A 159 -1.37 3.21 11.72
CA VAL A 159 -0.51 2.70 12.78
C VAL A 159 -0.61 1.18 12.79
N ILE A 160 0.53 0.53 12.82
CA ILE A 160 0.62 -0.93 12.97
C ILE A 160 0.65 -1.21 14.48
N HIS A 161 -0.29 -2.01 14.96
CA HIS A 161 -0.38 -2.32 16.39
C HIS A 161 0.28 -3.66 16.76
N ASP A 162 0.13 -4.67 15.89
CA ASP A 162 0.62 -6.04 16.13
C ASP A 162 0.78 -6.81 14.81
N VAL A 163 1.18 -8.08 14.93
CA VAL A 163 1.38 -9.00 13.80
C VAL A 163 0.06 -9.36 13.12
N ASP A 164 -1.04 -9.48 13.89
CA ASP A 164 -2.35 -9.82 13.34
C ASP A 164 -2.89 -8.70 12.45
N THR A 165 -2.69 -7.43 12.87
CA THR A 165 -3.01 -6.25 12.04
C THR A 165 -2.27 -6.28 10.70
N TYR A 166 -1.06 -6.84 10.67
CA TYR A 166 -0.30 -6.95 9.42
C TYR A 166 -0.83 -8.07 8.52
N GLY A 167 -1.29 -9.18 9.10
CA GLY A 167 -1.99 -10.25 8.37
C GLY A 167 -3.22 -9.70 7.64
N ASP A 168 -3.98 -8.85 8.29
CA ASP A 168 -5.11 -8.11 7.69
C ASP A 168 -4.64 -7.17 6.58
N LEU A 169 -3.47 -6.54 6.72
CA LEU A 169 -2.91 -5.65 5.69
C LEU A 169 -2.45 -6.39 4.42
N LEU A 170 -1.98 -7.64 4.52
CA LEU A 170 -1.52 -8.44 3.37
C LEU A 170 -2.57 -9.44 2.85
N GLY A 171 -3.47 -9.89 3.70
CA GLY A 171 -4.38 -11.02 3.43
C GLY A 171 -5.59 -10.71 2.56
N GLY A 172 -5.67 -9.56 1.90
CA GLY A 172 -6.82 -9.07 1.12
C GLY A 172 -7.09 -7.60 1.42
N ASP A 173 -6.69 -7.15 2.58
CA ASP A 173 -6.88 -5.80 3.08
C ASP A 173 -5.65 -4.88 2.89
N SER A 174 -4.55 -5.35 2.30
CA SER A 174 -3.48 -4.45 1.86
C SER A 174 -3.98 -3.39 0.87
N LEU A 175 -5.06 -3.69 0.19
CA LEU A 175 -5.82 -2.74 -0.62
C LEU A 175 -6.78 -1.88 0.22
N THR A 176 -7.07 -2.23 1.48
CA THR A 176 -8.05 -1.50 2.31
C THR A 176 -7.61 -0.06 2.49
N TRP A 177 -6.33 0.19 2.77
CA TRP A 177 -5.83 1.55 2.87
C TRP A 177 -5.98 2.30 1.54
N LEU A 178 -5.58 1.69 0.43
CA LEU A 178 -5.74 2.28 -0.91
C LEU A 178 -7.23 2.49 -1.22
N GLN A 179 -8.09 1.51 -0.95
CA GLN A 179 -9.52 1.61 -1.15
C GLN A 179 -10.15 2.72 -0.31
N VAL A 180 -9.79 2.84 0.97
CA VAL A 180 -10.25 3.92 1.85
C VAL A 180 -9.95 5.28 1.22
N HIS A 181 -8.72 5.48 0.76
CA HIS A 181 -8.30 6.75 0.17
C HIS A 181 -8.95 7.00 -1.19
N LEU A 182 -9.00 6.00 -2.05
CA LEU A 182 -9.64 6.14 -3.37
C LEU A 182 -11.13 6.44 -3.22
N ARG A 183 -11.84 5.73 -2.35
CA ARG A 183 -13.27 5.96 -2.10
C ARG A 183 -13.53 7.34 -1.52
N SER A 184 -12.77 7.74 -0.50
CA SER A 184 -12.88 9.07 0.09
C SER A 184 -12.55 10.17 -0.92
N LEU A 185 -11.50 9.99 -1.73
CA LEU A 185 -11.12 10.95 -2.76
C LEU A 185 -12.20 11.08 -3.84
N TRP A 186 -12.66 9.98 -4.40
CA TRP A 186 -13.72 10.03 -5.43
C TRP A 186 -14.98 10.65 -4.91
N PHE A 187 -15.40 10.25 -3.71
CA PHE A 187 -16.57 10.84 -3.06
C PHE A 187 -16.44 12.36 -2.91
N MET A 188 -15.29 12.82 -2.42
CA MET A 188 -15.08 14.24 -2.20
C MET A 188 -14.94 15.04 -3.50
N LEU A 189 -14.19 14.50 -4.48
CA LEU A 189 -14.11 15.12 -5.82
C LEU A 189 -15.47 15.15 -6.50
N ALA A 190 -16.27 14.10 -6.36
CA ALA A 190 -17.63 14.04 -6.89
C ALA A 190 -18.52 15.13 -6.30
N ARG A 191 -18.45 15.37 -4.98
CA ARG A 191 -19.20 16.45 -4.32
C ARG A 191 -18.74 17.82 -4.81
N ALA A 192 -17.42 18.07 -4.82
CA ALA A 192 -16.87 19.34 -5.29
C ALA A 192 -17.29 19.62 -6.75
N ASN A 193 -17.19 18.59 -7.60
CA ASN A 193 -17.63 18.67 -8.99
C ASN A 193 -19.13 18.90 -9.11
N GLY A 194 -19.94 18.16 -8.34
CA GLY A 194 -21.39 18.33 -8.30
C GLY A 194 -21.82 19.77 -7.94
N HIS A 195 -21.23 20.36 -6.91
CA HIS A 195 -21.48 21.76 -6.50
C HIS A 195 -21.07 22.73 -7.62
N ALA A 196 -19.90 22.55 -8.25
CA ALA A 196 -19.47 23.40 -9.35
C ALA A 196 -20.44 23.32 -10.55
N LEU A 197 -20.95 22.12 -10.88
CA LEU A 197 -21.88 21.89 -11.99
C LEU A 197 -23.24 22.55 -11.77
N ILE A 198 -23.76 22.56 -10.54
CA ILE A 198 -25.05 23.20 -10.21
C ILE A 198 -24.91 24.71 -9.94
N GLY A 199 -23.71 25.29 -10.09
CA GLY A 199 -23.46 26.72 -9.92
C GLY A 199 -23.12 27.16 -8.49
N ASP A 200 -22.84 26.22 -7.58
CA ASP A 200 -22.50 26.49 -6.17
C ASP A 200 -20.99 26.51 -5.97
N GLY A 201 -20.33 27.48 -6.62
CA GLY A 201 -18.87 27.55 -6.69
C GLY A 201 -18.18 27.77 -5.32
N GLU A 202 -18.86 28.44 -4.39
CA GLU A 202 -18.30 28.66 -3.04
C GLU A 202 -18.18 27.34 -2.26
N VAL A 203 -19.21 26.51 -2.30
CA VAL A 203 -19.20 25.20 -1.65
C VAL A 203 -18.22 24.27 -2.36
N ALA A 204 -18.18 24.30 -3.69
CA ALA A 204 -17.18 23.55 -4.47
C ALA A 204 -15.75 23.88 -4.05
N ALA A 205 -15.41 25.18 -3.92
CA ALA A 205 -14.10 25.62 -3.48
C ALA A 205 -13.77 25.12 -2.05
N ARG A 206 -14.74 25.20 -1.12
CA ARG A 206 -14.59 24.70 0.25
C ARG A 206 -14.32 23.20 0.28
N GLN A 207 -15.03 22.41 -0.53
CA GLN A 207 -14.80 20.98 -0.66
C GLN A 207 -13.38 20.68 -1.17
N LEU A 208 -12.90 21.39 -2.19
CA LEU A 208 -11.53 21.23 -2.70
C LEU A 208 -10.48 21.57 -1.65
N LEU A 209 -10.70 22.62 -0.85
CA LEU A 209 -9.81 22.97 0.26
C LEU A 209 -9.79 21.88 1.33
N THR A 210 -10.93 21.29 1.67
CA THR A 210 -11.02 20.17 2.61
C THR A 210 -10.22 18.97 2.12
N ILE A 211 -10.33 18.61 0.83
CA ILE A 211 -9.57 17.52 0.25
C ILE A 211 -8.07 17.81 0.30
N ALA A 212 -7.65 18.98 -0.14
CA ALA A 212 -6.25 19.39 -0.13
C ALA A 212 -5.66 19.33 1.29
N ARG A 213 -6.43 19.78 2.29
CA ARG A 213 -6.04 19.70 3.70
C ARG A 213 -5.87 18.24 4.14
N LEU A 214 -6.81 17.35 3.84
CA LEU A 214 -6.72 15.93 4.18
C LEU A 214 -5.44 15.30 3.61
N TYR A 215 -5.13 15.53 2.34
CA TYR A 215 -3.88 15.02 1.76
C TYR A 215 -2.62 15.68 2.35
N SER A 216 -2.70 16.95 2.76
CA SER A 216 -1.59 17.61 3.47
C SER A 216 -1.30 17.00 4.84
N LEU A 217 -2.28 16.35 5.49
CA LEU A 217 -2.13 15.66 6.77
C LEU A 217 -1.48 14.27 6.65
N MET A 218 -1.41 13.70 5.45
CA MET A 218 -0.73 12.42 5.18
C MET A 218 0.79 12.60 5.12
N ARG A 219 1.40 12.98 6.25
CA ARG A 219 2.83 13.35 6.34
C ARG A 219 3.73 12.18 6.69
N VAL A 220 3.17 11.04 7.06
CA VAL A 220 3.89 9.87 7.56
C VAL A 220 3.46 8.59 6.84
N PRO A 221 3.65 8.52 5.51
CA PRO A 221 3.27 7.34 4.74
C PRO A 221 4.04 6.11 5.24
N LEU A 222 3.36 4.95 5.26
CA LEU A 222 3.98 3.68 5.62
C LEU A 222 4.72 3.01 4.47
N CYS A 223 4.40 3.37 3.23
CA CYS A 223 5.02 2.80 2.05
C CYS A 223 4.92 3.74 0.85
N GLU A 224 5.62 3.38 -0.21
CA GLU A 224 5.59 4.10 -1.48
C GLU A 224 4.17 4.25 -2.03
N LEU A 225 3.34 3.20 -1.93
CA LEU A 225 1.96 3.24 -2.43
C LEU A 225 1.14 4.34 -1.75
N GLN A 226 1.31 4.52 -0.44
CA GLN A 226 0.64 5.60 0.30
C GLN A 226 1.13 6.97 -0.16
N LEU A 227 2.43 7.11 -0.42
CA LEU A 227 3.00 8.35 -0.92
C LEU A 227 2.51 8.67 -2.36
N ASN A 228 2.47 7.67 -3.23
CA ASN A 228 1.91 7.81 -4.58
C ASN A 228 0.43 8.23 -4.55
N THR A 229 -0.36 7.63 -3.65
CA THR A 229 -1.78 7.98 -3.50
C THR A 229 -1.95 9.42 -3.02
N ARG A 230 -1.08 9.88 -2.11
CA ARG A 230 -1.05 11.29 -1.69
C ARG A 230 -0.75 12.21 -2.87
N ALA A 231 0.29 11.94 -3.64
CA ALA A 231 0.69 12.76 -4.78
C ALA A 231 -0.43 12.81 -5.85
N TRP A 232 -1.03 11.66 -6.15
CA TRP A 232 -2.15 11.58 -7.07
C TRP A 232 -3.38 12.35 -6.57
N GLY A 233 -3.71 12.25 -5.28
CA GLY A 233 -4.80 13.00 -4.66
C GLY A 233 -4.59 14.51 -4.75
N ILE A 234 -3.39 15.00 -4.45
CA ILE A 234 -3.03 16.42 -4.57
C ILE A 234 -3.13 16.88 -6.03
N SER A 235 -2.56 16.12 -6.97
CA SER A 235 -2.64 16.43 -8.40
C SER A 235 -4.09 16.52 -8.88
N SER A 236 -4.95 15.57 -8.48
CA SER A 236 -6.37 15.55 -8.83
C SER A 236 -7.11 16.80 -8.33
N VAL A 237 -6.88 17.19 -7.09
CA VAL A 237 -7.48 18.40 -6.49
C VAL A 237 -7.05 19.67 -7.23
N LEU A 238 -5.76 19.81 -7.49
CA LEU A 238 -5.22 20.99 -8.15
C LEU A 238 -5.70 21.10 -9.60
N ASN A 239 -5.74 19.99 -10.33
CA ASN A 239 -6.23 19.96 -11.70
C ASN A 239 -7.73 20.32 -11.77
N LEU A 240 -8.54 19.78 -10.84
CA LEU A 240 -9.96 20.14 -10.75
C LEU A 240 -10.16 21.61 -10.40
N ALA A 241 -9.40 22.10 -9.44
CA ALA A 241 -9.44 23.52 -9.04
C ALA A 241 -9.08 24.43 -10.25
N LEU A 242 -8.01 24.11 -10.96
CA LEU A 242 -7.58 24.86 -12.15
C LEU A 242 -8.64 24.85 -13.25
N HIS A 243 -9.25 23.67 -13.48
CA HIS A 243 -10.33 23.54 -14.47
C HIS A 243 -11.51 24.45 -14.14
N TRP A 244 -12.04 24.39 -12.93
CA TRP A 244 -13.19 25.18 -12.53
C TRP A 244 -12.93 26.69 -12.42
N VAL A 245 -11.70 27.09 -12.08
CA VAL A 245 -11.30 28.50 -12.14
C VAL A 245 -11.28 28.99 -13.60
N LYS A 246 -10.72 28.21 -14.52
CA LYS A 246 -10.70 28.57 -15.96
C LYS A 246 -12.11 28.64 -16.58
N GLU A 247 -13.02 27.79 -16.13
CA GLU A 247 -14.42 27.80 -16.55
C GLU A 247 -15.24 28.91 -15.86
N GLY A 248 -14.65 29.67 -14.93
CA GLY A 248 -15.33 30.73 -14.19
C GLY A 248 -16.38 30.25 -13.19
N ARG A 249 -16.39 28.95 -12.84
CA ARG A 249 -17.33 28.37 -11.87
C ARG A 249 -16.88 28.52 -10.43
N ILE A 250 -15.60 28.69 -10.19
CA ILE A 250 -14.99 28.97 -8.89
C ILE A 250 -14.11 30.20 -9.04
N ALA A 251 -14.26 31.17 -8.14
CA ALA A 251 -13.36 32.32 -8.12
C ALA A 251 -11.99 31.91 -7.56
N ALA A 252 -10.89 32.29 -8.24
CA ALA A 252 -9.55 31.94 -7.81
C ALA A 252 -9.26 32.40 -6.36
N ALA A 253 -9.77 33.53 -5.94
CA ALA A 253 -9.64 34.06 -4.59
C ALA A 253 -10.17 33.12 -3.49
N GLN A 254 -11.18 32.27 -3.80
CA GLN A 254 -11.76 31.31 -2.86
C GLN A 254 -10.81 30.14 -2.56
N LEU A 255 -9.80 29.94 -3.41
CA LEU A 255 -8.80 28.86 -3.28
C LEU A 255 -7.48 29.36 -2.64
N LYS A 256 -7.46 30.57 -2.09
CA LYS A 256 -6.24 31.18 -1.54
C LYS A 256 -5.57 30.32 -0.45
N GLU A 257 -6.33 29.59 0.33
CA GLU A 257 -5.78 28.71 1.38
C GLU A 257 -4.97 27.53 0.80
N LEU A 258 -5.15 27.14 -0.47
CA LEU A 258 -4.34 26.10 -1.09
C LEU A 258 -2.83 26.39 -1.02
N THR A 259 -2.46 27.68 -0.98
CA THR A 259 -1.06 28.09 -0.90
C THR A 259 -0.39 27.74 0.43
N SER A 260 -1.20 27.57 1.50
CA SER A 260 -0.71 27.30 2.87
C SER A 260 -0.54 25.79 3.14
N PHE A 261 -1.09 24.92 2.30
CA PHE A 261 -1.01 23.49 2.52
C PHE A 261 0.33 22.91 2.06
N ASN A 262 0.89 22.01 2.86
CA ASN A 262 2.07 21.27 2.46
C ASN A 262 1.68 20.22 1.41
N MET A 263 2.08 20.44 0.16
CA MET A 263 1.83 19.56 -0.99
C MET A 263 3.09 18.83 -1.46
N ASP A 264 4.21 18.99 -0.77
CA ASP A 264 5.47 18.38 -1.14
C ASP A 264 5.45 16.88 -0.85
N CYS A 265 5.69 16.08 -1.87
CA CYS A 265 5.71 14.61 -1.79
C CYS A 265 7.14 14.07 -1.75
N GLU A 266 8.07 14.68 -2.49
CA GLU A 266 9.45 14.20 -2.56
C GLU A 266 10.12 14.07 -1.17
N PRO A 267 10.07 15.07 -0.27
CA PRO A 267 10.70 14.96 1.04
C PRO A 267 10.15 13.83 1.91
N LEU A 268 9.00 13.25 1.54
CA LEU A 268 8.38 12.15 2.26
C LEU A 268 8.84 10.76 1.78
N LEU A 269 9.62 10.67 0.70
CA LEU A 269 10.11 9.38 0.20
C LEU A 269 10.96 8.62 1.22
N PRO A 270 11.95 9.21 1.91
CA PRO A 270 12.68 8.53 2.97
C PRO A 270 11.77 8.11 4.15
N VAL A 271 10.72 8.89 4.42
CA VAL A 271 9.73 8.60 5.45
C VAL A 271 8.90 7.36 5.08
N ALA A 272 8.44 7.28 3.82
CA ALA A 272 7.73 6.12 3.28
C ALA A 272 8.61 4.87 3.26
N ALA A 273 9.86 5.00 2.83
CA ALA A 273 10.82 3.90 2.76
C ALA A 273 11.11 3.29 4.15
N LYS A 274 11.25 4.13 5.18
CA LYS A 274 11.37 3.64 6.58
C LYS A 274 10.11 2.93 7.07
N GLY A 275 8.93 3.45 6.73
CA GLY A 275 7.65 2.82 7.06
C GLY A 275 7.52 1.45 6.40
N GLU A 276 7.91 1.34 5.13
CA GLU A 276 7.92 0.08 4.40
C GLU A 276 8.92 -0.92 4.98
N MET A 277 10.09 -0.46 5.45
CA MET A 277 11.02 -1.32 6.20
C MET A 277 10.37 -1.88 7.47
N ALA A 278 9.67 -1.05 8.24
CA ALA A 278 8.94 -1.52 9.42
C ALA A 278 7.91 -2.60 9.05
N SER A 279 7.18 -2.39 7.95
CA SER A 279 6.22 -3.37 7.42
C SER A 279 6.89 -4.67 6.99
N LYS A 280 8.05 -4.61 6.35
CA LYS A 280 8.81 -5.81 5.92
C LYS A 280 9.32 -6.61 7.11
N ILE A 281 9.84 -5.95 8.15
CA ILE A 281 10.27 -6.62 9.40
C ILE A 281 9.08 -7.32 10.06
N LEU A 282 7.93 -6.67 10.14
CA LEU A 282 6.73 -7.25 10.74
C LEU A 282 6.21 -8.44 9.92
N PHE A 283 6.24 -8.33 8.58
CA PHE A 283 5.89 -9.43 7.69
C PHE A 283 6.73 -10.67 7.96
N GLU A 284 8.04 -10.51 8.17
CA GLU A 284 8.91 -11.62 8.50
C GLU A 284 8.54 -12.27 9.84
N GLN A 285 8.23 -11.46 10.85
CA GLN A 285 7.78 -11.98 12.14
C GLN A 285 6.51 -12.79 11.99
N TRP A 286 5.53 -12.30 11.24
CA TRP A 286 4.27 -12.98 10.96
C TRP A 286 4.48 -14.28 10.18
N VAL A 287 5.31 -14.27 9.14
CA VAL A 287 5.59 -15.46 8.33
C VAL A 287 6.35 -16.53 9.11
N GLN A 288 7.19 -16.16 10.07
CA GLN A 288 7.88 -17.11 10.93
C GLN A 288 6.95 -17.90 11.84
N GLU A 289 5.76 -17.37 12.16
CA GLU A 289 4.72 -18.08 12.90
C GLU A 289 4.00 -19.13 12.08
N TRP A 290 4.17 -19.11 10.76
CA TRP A 290 3.52 -20.08 9.89
C TRP A 290 4.11 -21.48 10.09
N PRO A 291 3.29 -22.55 10.03
CA PRO A 291 3.77 -23.92 10.06
C PRO A 291 4.86 -24.15 9.00
N SER A 292 5.85 -24.97 9.34
CA SER A 292 6.96 -25.27 8.43
C SER A 292 6.53 -25.82 7.07
N GLU A 293 5.35 -26.45 7.02
CA GLU A 293 4.72 -26.97 5.80
C GLU A 293 4.39 -25.86 4.79
N VAL A 294 4.00 -24.66 5.27
CA VAL A 294 3.71 -23.50 4.40
C VAL A 294 4.97 -23.00 3.71
N TRP A 295 6.11 -23.02 4.41
CA TRP A 295 7.41 -22.66 3.86
C TRP A 295 7.87 -23.58 2.72
N PHE A 296 7.35 -24.80 2.67
CA PHE A 296 7.69 -25.80 1.67
C PHE A 296 6.69 -25.86 0.50
N GLY A 297 5.70 -24.97 0.48
CA GLY A 297 4.72 -24.92 -0.61
C GLY A 297 3.71 -26.08 -0.59
N TRP A 298 3.48 -26.70 0.58
CA TRP A 298 2.57 -27.82 0.70
C TRP A 298 1.14 -27.40 1.09
N ALA A 299 0.95 -26.21 1.64
CA ALA A 299 -0.26 -25.87 2.36
C ALA A 299 -1.28 -25.03 1.58
N ARG A 300 -1.05 -24.66 0.34
CA ARG A 300 -2.07 -23.97 -0.46
C ARG A 300 -2.12 -24.51 -1.88
N PRO A 301 -3.01 -25.49 -2.14
CA PRO A 301 -3.34 -25.90 -3.51
C PRO A 301 -4.06 -24.81 -4.33
N ASP A 302 -4.52 -23.76 -3.68
CA ASP A 302 -5.27 -22.64 -4.23
C ASP A 302 -4.38 -21.45 -4.67
N ILE A 303 -3.05 -21.50 -4.44
CA ILE A 303 -2.11 -20.56 -5.05
C ILE A 303 -1.45 -21.23 -6.27
N GLU A 304 -2.27 -21.65 -7.23
CA GLU A 304 -1.77 -22.16 -8.52
C GLU A 304 -1.07 -21.09 -9.37
N ASP A 305 -1.36 -19.82 -9.14
CA ASP A 305 -0.79 -18.66 -9.84
C ASP A 305 0.16 -17.82 -8.96
N SER A 306 0.90 -18.43 -8.03
CA SER A 306 1.92 -17.71 -7.30
C SER A 306 2.95 -17.17 -8.30
N PRO A 307 3.28 -15.86 -8.31
CA PRO A 307 4.34 -15.30 -9.14
C PRO A 307 5.73 -15.92 -8.85
N PHE A 308 5.80 -16.84 -7.89
CA PHE A 308 6.96 -17.67 -7.55
C PHE A 308 6.96 -19.05 -8.22
N ASP A 309 5.96 -19.35 -9.05
CA ASP A 309 5.94 -20.59 -9.82
C ASP A 309 6.68 -20.40 -11.15
N ASP A 310 8.01 -20.33 -11.04
CA ASP A 310 8.96 -20.26 -12.18
C ASP A 310 9.01 -21.57 -12.99
N GLY A 311 7.95 -22.35 -13.05
CA GLY A 311 7.91 -23.55 -13.88
C GLY A 311 8.98 -24.62 -13.58
N ASP A 312 9.92 -24.29 -12.71
CA ASP A 312 11.04 -25.14 -12.34
C ASP A 312 10.61 -26.03 -11.18
N ARG A 313 10.12 -27.21 -11.51
CA ARG A 313 9.76 -28.29 -10.57
C ARG A 313 10.94 -28.76 -9.72
N GLN A 314 11.98 -27.92 -9.58
CA GLN A 314 13.16 -28.20 -8.80
C GLN A 314 12.83 -28.24 -7.31
N ASN A 315 12.78 -29.43 -6.84
CA ASN A 315 13.03 -29.86 -5.47
C ASN A 315 12.32 -29.04 -4.36
N LYS A 316 11.09 -29.42 -4.06
CA LYS A 316 10.26 -28.88 -2.95
C LYS A 316 11.05 -28.67 -1.64
N TYR A 317 12.10 -29.46 -1.40
CA TYR A 317 12.93 -29.43 -0.20
C TYR A 317 13.85 -28.22 -0.05
N THR A 318 14.26 -27.58 -1.16
CA THR A 318 15.15 -26.41 -1.13
C THR A 318 14.43 -25.09 -1.33
N ARG A 319 13.14 -25.12 -1.71
CA ARG A 319 12.36 -23.91 -2.04
C ARG A 319 12.27 -22.95 -0.86
N GLY A 320 11.95 -23.45 0.34
CA GLY A 320 11.86 -22.63 1.54
C GLY A 320 13.19 -21.99 1.96
N ILE A 321 14.31 -22.70 1.77
CA ILE A 321 15.65 -22.18 2.06
C ILE A 321 15.98 -21.06 1.08
N ARG A 322 15.83 -21.26 -0.21
CA ARG A 322 16.08 -20.27 -1.26
C ARG A 322 15.18 -19.03 -1.10
N TYR A 323 13.94 -19.24 -0.72
CA TYR A 323 13.01 -18.14 -0.44
C TYR A 323 13.54 -17.26 0.71
N ARG A 324 13.97 -17.85 1.83
CA ARG A 324 14.55 -17.10 2.95
C ARG A 324 15.85 -16.40 2.60
N GLU A 325 16.75 -17.06 1.87
CA GLU A 325 17.99 -16.45 1.38
C GLU A 325 17.69 -15.24 0.48
N GLY A 326 16.75 -15.39 -0.44
CA GLY A 326 16.28 -14.33 -1.30
C GLY A 326 15.70 -13.17 -0.52
N TRP A 327 14.86 -13.48 0.46
CA TRP A 327 14.24 -12.46 1.34
C TRP A 327 15.28 -11.74 2.20
N THR A 328 16.21 -12.47 2.81
CA THR A 328 17.33 -11.91 3.58
C THR A 328 18.16 -10.93 2.75
N THR A 329 18.48 -11.31 1.52
CA THR A 329 19.22 -10.47 0.58
C THR A 329 18.39 -9.22 0.21
N GLY A 330 17.11 -9.39 -0.10
CA GLY A 330 16.20 -8.29 -0.41
C GLY A 330 16.06 -7.30 0.75
N LEU A 331 15.90 -7.80 1.96
CA LEU A 331 15.81 -6.97 3.16
C LEU A 331 17.10 -6.14 3.39
N ARG A 332 18.26 -6.77 3.26
CA ARG A 332 19.57 -6.09 3.37
C ARG A 332 19.75 -5.03 2.30
N THR A 333 19.40 -5.35 1.05
CA THR A 333 19.47 -4.41 -0.07
C THR A 333 18.55 -3.22 0.15
N TYR A 334 17.30 -3.48 0.54
CA TYR A 334 16.34 -2.43 0.82
C TYR A 334 16.77 -1.55 2.00
N ALA A 335 17.31 -2.14 3.07
CA ALA A 335 17.87 -1.38 4.20
C ALA A 335 18.99 -0.44 3.75
N ALA A 336 19.92 -0.92 2.91
CA ALA A 336 20.98 -0.09 2.34
C ALA A 336 20.42 1.07 1.49
N GLN A 337 19.42 0.81 0.65
CA GLN A 337 18.75 1.85 -0.14
C GLN A 337 18.06 2.89 0.75
N VAL A 338 17.39 2.46 1.83
CA VAL A 338 16.74 3.39 2.78
C VAL A 338 17.77 4.28 3.47
N LEU A 339 18.89 3.71 3.89
CA LEU A 339 19.99 4.48 4.50
C LEU A 339 20.60 5.47 3.52
N GLU A 340 20.78 5.06 2.26
CA GLU A 340 21.27 5.96 1.19
C GLU A 340 20.35 7.18 0.98
N LEU A 341 19.02 6.99 1.07
CA LEU A 341 18.06 8.09 0.93
C LEU A 341 18.10 9.08 2.10
N GLN A 342 18.48 8.64 3.31
CA GLN A 342 18.44 9.50 4.51
C GLN A 342 19.38 10.69 4.44
N ASP A 343 20.52 10.51 3.78
CA ASP A 343 21.59 11.51 3.70
C ASP A 343 21.48 12.42 2.46
N GLN A 344 20.40 12.25 1.68
CA GLN A 344 20.19 13.01 0.45
C GLN A 344 19.06 14.04 0.60
N SER A 345 19.09 15.02 -0.29
CA SER A 345 17.97 15.93 -0.57
C SER A 345 17.40 15.64 -1.95
N PRO A 346 16.12 15.94 -2.20
CA PRO A 346 15.53 15.77 -3.53
C PRO A 346 16.31 16.50 -4.63
N PRO A 347 16.39 15.98 -5.86
CA PRO A 347 15.89 14.65 -6.26
C PRO A 347 16.77 13.51 -5.74
N TYR A 348 16.13 12.45 -5.24
CA TYR A 348 16.84 11.31 -4.66
C TYR A 348 17.40 10.38 -5.74
N ILE A 349 18.63 9.90 -5.54
CA ILE A 349 19.32 8.96 -6.42
C ILE A 349 19.71 7.74 -5.61
N VAL A 350 19.10 6.59 -5.91
CA VAL A 350 19.44 5.30 -5.30
C VAL A 350 20.49 4.62 -6.18
N ARG A 351 21.69 4.42 -5.65
CA ARG A 351 22.82 3.81 -6.36
C ARG A 351 22.97 2.32 -6.04
N THR A 352 22.48 1.90 -4.88
CA THR A 352 22.50 0.49 -4.48
C THR A 352 21.66 -0.29 -5.48
N ALA A 353 22.33 -1.19 -6.24
CA ALA A 353 21.68 -1.99 -7.27
C ALA A 353 20.60 -2.88 -6.65
N ASP A 354 19.42 -2.85 -7.27
CA ASP A 354 18.41 -3.85 -7.03
C ASP A 354 18.93 -5.18 -7.59
N GLN A 355 19.11 -6.17 -6.72
CA GLN A 355 19.46 -7.52 -7.19
C GLN A 355 18.20 -8.11 -7.82
N GLN A 356 18.18 -8.13 -9.15
CA GLN A 356 17.07 -8.58 -9.98
C GLN A 356 16.53 -9.94 -9.50
N GLY A 357 15.25 -10.00 -9.28
CA GLY A 357 14.51 -11.23 -9.05
C GLY A 357 13.92 -11.42 -7.66
N LEU A 358 14.05 -10.47 -6.75
CA LEU A 358 13.39 -10.54 -5.44
C LEU A 358 12.08 -9.75 -5.47
N VAL A 359 10.99 -10.49 -5.50
CA VAL A 359 9.60 -10.04 -5.66
C VAL A 359 9.13 -9.00 -4.64
N MET A 360 9.95 -8.69 -3.65
CA MET A 360 9.59 -7.83 -2.52
C MET A 360 10.51 -6.61 -2.34
N SER A 361 11.49 -6.38 -3.22
CA SER A 361 12.22 -5.12 -3.18
C SER A 361 11.41 -4.07 -3.94
N ALA A 362 10.74 -3.17 -3.21
CA ALA A 362 10.30 -1.93 -3.83
C ALA A 362 11.52 -1.30 -4.49
N ASN A 363 11.45 -1.05 -5.78
CA ASN A 363 12.54 -0.38 -6.50
C ASN A 363 12.49 1.10 -6.13
N LEU A 364 13.19 1.47 -5.04
CA LEU A 364 13.21 2.84 -4.53
C LEU A 364 13.72 3.85 -5.57
N GLN A 365 14.53 3.42 -6.55
CA GLN A 365 14.92 4.30 -7.66
C GLN A 365 13.73 4.59 -8.57
N ALA A 366 12.92 3.59 -8.91
CA ALA A 366 11.72 3.80 -9.70
C ALA A 366 10.69 4.64 -8.94
N ALA A 367 10.56 4.41 -7.64
CA ALA A 367 9.73 5.20 -6.74
C ALA A 367 10.17 6.67 -6.72
N SER A 368 11.47 6.93 -6.54
CA SER A 368 12.04 8.27 -6.55
C SER A 368 11.73 8.99 -7.87
N THR A 369 11.99 8.33 -9.00
CA THR A 369 11.73 8.91 -10.33
C THR A 369 10.25 9.25 -10.52
N ARG A 370 9.35 8.36 -10.08
CA ARG A 370 7.90 8.57 -10.17
C ARG A 370 7.42 9.73 -9.31
N ILE A 371 7.83 9.76 -8.04
CA ILE A 371 7.46 10.82 -7.10
C ILE A 371 8.01 12.18 -7.57
N HIS A 372 9.24 12.22 -8.09
CA HIS A 372 9.81 13.43 -8.69
C HIS A 372 8.97 13.93 -9.86
N SER A 373 8.60 13.05 -10.79
CA SER A 373 7.75 13.41 -11.94
C SER A 373 6.40 13.96 -11.49
N GLN A 374 5.77 13.33 -10.50
CA GLN A 374 4.50 13.81 -9.93
C GLN A 374 4.66 15.15 -9.22
N GLN A 375 5.76 15.37 -8.50
CA GLN A 375 6.03 16.65 -7.85
C GLN A 375 6.17 17.79 -8.86
N VAL A 376 6.90 17.56 -9.95
CA VAL A 376 7.04 18.54 -11.04
C VAL A 376 5.67 18.91 -11.63
N GLU A 377 4.79 17.93 -11.83
CA GLU A 377 3.41 18.18 -12.30
C GLU A 377 2.60 19.01 -11.29
N ILE A 378 2.63 18.62 -10.00
CA ILE A 378 1.97 19.35 -8.92
C ILE A 378 2.43 20.81 -8.89
N ASP A 379 3.73 21.06 -8.96
CA ASP A 379 4.30 22.40 -8.92
C ASP A 379 3.93 23.24 -10.13
N ALA A 380 3.86 22.63 -11.32
CA ALA A 380 3.42 23.31 -12.53
C ALA A 380 1.95 23.77 -12.42
N VAL A 381 1.05 22.90 -12.00
CA VAL A 381 -0.37 23.23 -11.83
C VAL A 381 -0.56 24.26 -10.73
N ARG A 382 0.14 24.12 -9.61
CA ARG A 382 0.13 25.09 -8.50
C ARG A 382 0.59 26.47 -8.94
N ALA A 383 1.67 26.56 -9.72
CA ALA A 383 2.17 27.82 -10.27
C ALA A 383 1.15 28.51 -11.19
N GLU A 384 0.41 27.73 -11.99
CA GLU A 384 -0.64 28.27 -12.87
C GLU A 384 -1.84 28.80 -12.06
N LEU A 385 -2.29 28.05 -11.04
CA LEU A 385 -3.32 28.53 -10.11
C LEU A 385 -2.92 29.84 -9.41
N LEU A 386 -1.68 29.94 -8.91
CA LEU A 386 -1.14 31.14 -8.28
C LEU A 386 -1.18 32.36 -9.22
N LYS A 387 -0.86 32.17 -10.51
CA LYS A 387 -0.98 33.24 -11.52
C LYS A 387 -2.41 33.72 -11.71
N LEU A 388 -3.39 32.81 -11.63
CA LEU A 388 -4.81 33.17 -11.72
C LEU A 388 -5.33 33.86 -10.45
N MET A 389 -4.80 33.52 -9.29
CA MET A 389 -5.12 34.18 -8.00
C MET A 389 -4.53 35.59 -7.89
N ALA A 390 -3.47 35.89 -8.62
CA ALA A 390 -2.80 37.19 -8.61
C ALA A 390 -3.43 38.20 -9.56
N LYS A 391 -4.35 37.78 -10.42
CA LYS A 391 -5.13 38.64 -11.35
C LYS A 391 -6.42 39.11 -10.70
#